data_c001062d9e93ba1d80b2235f9917c5a7
#
_entry.id   c001062d9e93ba1d80b2235f9917c5a7
#
_cell.length_a   1.000
_cell.length_b   1.000
_cell.length_c   1.000
_cell.angle_alpha   90.00
_cell.angle_beta   90.00
_cell.angle_gamma   90.00
#
_symmetry.space_group_name_H-M   'P 1'
#
loop_
_entity.id
_entity.type
_entity.pdbx_description
1 polymer ?
#
loop_
_entity_poly.entity_id
_entity_poly.type
_entity_poly.pdbx_seq_one_letter_code
_entity_poly.pdbx_strand_id
1 'polypeptide(L)'
;ADLIRESGDMIENLYQEMIEDVSMKRKLEAAAYARNQTEMREYYSMWVHQIKTPISALQLLLQVQRNQMENGELLQQQSEMEKELFDIEQYVNMALQYQRVNTPGNDYVLEKLHLDELVREVVRKYAKIMVRRRIPLQYAGTDIMVTTDAKWVSFAIEQILSNAIKYSHEGQPINIETVHEPDWDYLKITDHGIGIRAEDLTRVFENGYTGYNGHSDKKSTGIGLHLSKLVLNRS
;
A
#
# COMPACT_ATOMS: atom_id res chain seq x y z
N ALA A 1 -59.57 24.58 -21.09
CA ALA A 1 -59.33 24.53 -19.61
C ALA A 1 -58.64 23.23 -19.22
N ASP A 2 -59.01 22.07 -19.77
CA ASP A 2 -58.47 20.76 -19.40
C ASP A 2 -56.99 20.57 -19.86
N LEU A 3 -56.63 21.01 -21.05
CA LEU A 3 -55.22 20.93 -21.57
C LEU A 3 -54.23 21.76 -20.75
N ILE A 4 -54.65 22.88 -20.15
CA ILE A 4 -53.81 23.71 -19.29
C ILE A 4 -53.62 23.06 -17.93
N ARG A 5 -54.61 22.33 -17.46
CA ARG A 5 -54.59 21.59 -16.17
C ARG A 5 -53.69 20.36 -16.29
N GLU A 6 -53.83 19.55 -17.35
CA GLU A 6 -52.96 18.40 -17.60
C GLU A 6 -51.48 18.82 -17.81
N SER A 7 -51.21 19.96 -18.45
CA SER A 7 -49.83 20.45 -18.57
C SER A 7 -49.25 20.96 -17.26
N GLY A 8 -50.09 21.51 -16.37
CA GLY A 8 -49.72 21.90 -15.00
C GLY A 8 -49.31 20.72 -14.15
N ASP A 9 -50.14 19.69 -14.14
CA ASP A 9 -49.88 18.44 -13.39
C ASP A 9 -48.61 17.72 -13.91
N MET A 10 -48.38 17.76 -15.20
CA MET A 10 -47.16 17.16 -15.80
C MET A 10 -45.87 17.92 -15.40
N ILE A 11 -45.92 19.25 -15.37
CA ILE A 11 -44.79 20.07 -14.92
C ILE A 11 -44.53 19.85 -13.43
N GLU A 12 -45.57 19.80 -12.62
CA GLU A 12 -45.43 19.55 -11.18
C GLU A 12 -44.86 18.18 -10.86
N ASN A 13 -45.27 17.14 -11.57
CA ASN A 13 -44.68 15.80 -11.46
C ASN A 13 -43.20 15.79 -11.87
N LEU A 14 -42.84 16.50 -12.95
CA LEU A 14 -41.45 16.59 -13.39
C LEU A 14 -40.56 17.32 -12.38
N TYR A 15 -41.10 18.37 -11.73
CA TYR A 15 -40.37 19.05 -10.65
C TYR A 15 -40.20 18.16 -9.40
N GLN A 16 -41.21 17.38 -9.03
CA GLN A 16 -41.11 16.43 -7.92
C GLN A 16 -40.09 15.35 -8.21
N GLU A 17 -40.07 14.77 -9.40
CA GLU A 17 -39.09 13.78 -9.83
C GLU A 17 -37.68 14.34 -9.80
N MET A 18 -37.45 15.56 -10.30
CA MET A 18 -36.16 16.25 -10.24
C MET A 18 -35.71 16.50 -8.78
N ILE A 19 -36.63 16.90 -7.89
CA ILE A 19 -36.33 17.14 -6.48
C ILE A 19 -35.95 15.83 -5.78
N GLU A 20 -36.66 14.74 -6.06
CA GLU A 20 -36.36 13.42 -5.53
C GLU A 20 -35.01 12.92 -6.01
N ASP A 21 -34.69 13.04 -7.30
CA ASP A 21 -33.39 12.67 -7.87
C ASP A 21 -32.24 13.47 -7.25
N VAL A 22 -32.38 14.78 -7.12
CA VAL A 22 -31.38 15.63 -6.47
C VAL A 22 -31.22 15.27 -4.98
N SER A 23 -32.33 15.01 -4.30
CA SER A 23 -32.31 14.59 -2.90
C SER A 23 -31.62 13.24 -2.71
N MET A 24 -31.93 12.28 -3.58
CA MET A 24 -31.31 10.94 -3.58
C MET A 24 -29.81 11.04 -3.83
N LYS A 25 -29.41 11.83 -4.86
CA LYS A 25 -28.00 12.06 -5.18
C LYS A 25 -27.24 12.67 -4.01
N ARG A 26 -27.81 13.70 -3.36
CA ARG A 26 -27.22 14.32 -2.16
C ARG A 26 -27.08 13.33 -1.00
N LYS A 27 -28.08 12.46 -0.77
CA LYS A 27 -28.00 11.42 0.26
C LYS A 27 -26.88 10.41 -0.03
N LEU A 28 -26.72 9.99 -1.28
CA LEU A 28 -25.65 9.08 -1.69
C LEU A 28 -24.27 9.74 -1.54
N GLU A 29 -24.13 11.00 -1.95
CA GLU A 29 -22.89 11.76 -1.78
C GLU A 29 -22.54 11.96 -0.29
N ALA A 30 -23.52 12.30 0.54
CA ALA A 30 -23.33 12.44 1.99
C ALA A 30 -22.94 11.10 2.66
N ALA A 31 -23.57 10.01 2.26
CA ALA A 31 -23.23 8.68 2.75
C ALA A 31 -21.80 8.25 2.32
N ALA A 32 -21.43 8.52 1.08
CA ALA A 32 -20.08 8.25 0.58
C ALA A 32 -19.04 9.09 1.31
N TYR A 33 -19.32 10.38 1.54
CA TYR A 33 -18.46 11.27 2.31
C TYR A 33 -18.28 10.79 3.77
N ALA A 34 -19.38 10.42 4.43
CA ALA A 34 -19.33 9.92 5.80
C ALA A 34 -18.55 8.61 5.91
N ARG A 35 -18.69 7.70 4.93
CA ARG A 35 -17.91 6.46 4.85
C ARG A 35 -16.42 6.76 4.69
N ASN A 36 -16.05 7.63 3.76
CA ASN A 36 -14.67 8.04 3.54
C ASN A 36 -14.05 8.68 4.79
N GLN A 37 -14.80 9.51 5.53
CA GLN A 37 -14.35 10.09 6.79
C GLN A 37 -14.11 9.04 7.88
N THR A 38 -14.95 8.01 7.94
CA THR A 38 -14.79 6.91 8.91
C THR A 38 -13.57 6.08 8.56
N GLU A 39 -13.42 5.67 7.30
CA GLU A 39 -12.26 4.94 6.81
C GLU A 39 -10.95 5.71 7.05
N MET A 40 -10.96 7.04 6.83
CA MET A 40 -9.85 7.92 7.10
C MET A 40 -9.46 7.92 8.59
N ARG A 41 -10.45 8.02 9.50
CA ARG A 41 -10.19 8.01 10.96
C ARG A 41 -9.61 6.68 11.43
N GLU A 42 -10.17 5.57 10.97
CA GLU A 42 -9.68 4.22 11.29
C GLU A 42 -8.25 4.05 10.80
N TYR A 43 -7.97 4.50 9.58
CA TYR A 43 -6.65 4.51 8.98
C TYR A 43 -5.65 5.30 9.82
N TYR A 44 -5.96 6.56 10.16
CA TYR A 44 -5.06 7.38 10.98
C TYR A 44 -4.82 6.79 12.38
N SER A 45 -5.86 6.20 13.00
CA SER A 45 -5.72 5.55 14.30
C SER A 45 -4.73 4.38 14.23
N MET A 46 -4.86 3.53 13.23
CA MET A 46 -3.97 2.39 13.01
C MET A 46 -2.54 2.85 12.71
N TRP A 47 -2.38 3.86 11.85
CA TRP A 47 -1.09 4.42 11.48
C TRP A 47 -0.34 5.03 12.66
N VAL A 48 -1.01 5.82 13.51
CA VAL A 48 -0.43 6.36 14.75
C VAL A 48 0.08 5.23 15.65
N HIS A 49 -0.69 4.14 15.75
CA HIS A 49 -0.29 2.98 16.54
C HIS A 49 0.95 2.28 15.95
N GLN A 50 1.02 2.13 14.63
CA GLN A 50 2.14 1.49 13.95
C GLN A 50 3.45 2.30 14.05
N ILE A 51 3.37 3.64 14.01
CA ILE A 51 4.55 4.49 14.21
C ILE A 51 4.99 4.51 15.68
N LYS A 52 4.05 4.50 16.62
CA LYS A 52 4.37 4.53 18.06
C LYS A 52 5.21 3.30 18.47
N THR A 53 4.96 2.13 17.89
CA THR A 53 5.66 0.89 18.21
C THR A 53 7.17 0.97 17.95
N PRO A 54 7.66 1.27 16.72
CA PRO A 54 9.09 1.38 16.45
C PRO A 54 9.74 2.58 17.19
N ILE A 55 9.00 3.69 17.40
CA ILE A 55 9.51 4.80 18.22
C ILE A 55 9.78 4.33 19.64
N SER A 56 8.87 3.57 20.24
CA SER A 56 9.06 3.02 21.59
C SER A 56 10.23 2.03 21.65
N ALA A 57 10.41 1.22 20.61
CA ALA A 57 11.55 0.32 20.49
C ALA A 57 12.88 1.11 20.39
N LEU A 58 12.94 2.14 19.56
CA LEU A 58 14.11 3.04 19.48
C LEU A 58 14.44 3.71 20.82
N GLN A 59 13.42 4.20 21.52
CA GLN A 59 13.62 4.82 22.85
C GLN A 59 14.21 3.81 23.85
N LEU A 60 13.74 2.56 23.82
CA LEU A 60 14.26 1.47 24.68
C LEU A 60 15.72 1.15 24.33
N LEU A 61 16.05 1.03 23.05
CA LEU A 61 17.42 0.75 22.58
C LEU A 61 18.38 1.89 22.99
N LEU A 62 17.96 3.14 22.85
CA LEU A 62 18.73 4.32 23.31
C LEU A 62 18.92 4.33 24.84
N GLN A 63 17.93 3.87 25.61
CA GLN A 63 18.03 3.80 27.06
C GLN A 63 19.02 2.70 27.51
N VAL A 64 19.00 1.54 26.84
CA VAL A 64 19.95 0.44 27.10
C VAL A 64 21.38 0.89 26.76
N GLN A 65 21.58 1.59 25.64
CA GLN A 65 22.89 2.09 25.22
C GLN A 65 23.54 3.03 26.25
N ARG A 66 22.71 3.80 27.01
CA ARG A 66 23.22 4.68 28.08
C ARG A 66 23.79 3.90 29.26
N ASN A 67 23.38 2.66 29.46
CA ASN A 67 23.68 1.91 30.66
C ASN A 67 24.81 0.87 30.52
N GLN A 68 25.18 0.48 29.27
CA GLN A 68 26.18 -0.57 29.01
C GLN A 68 26.93 -0.30 27.69
N MET A 69 28.26 -0.34 27.72
CA MET A 69 29.09 -0.25 26.51
C MET A 69 30.12 -1.38 26.48
N GLU A 70 29.81 -2.46 25.74
CA GLU A 70 30.79 -3.32 25.14
C GLU A 70 30.69 -3.25 23.61
N ASN A 71 31.87 -3.22 22.92
CA ASN A 71 31.95 -2.89 21.47
C ASN A 71 31.17 -3.81 20.52
N GLY A 72 30.86 -5.06 20.91
CA GLY A 72 30.09 -5.99 20.08
C GLY A 72 28.59 -5.75 20.10
N GLU A 73 28.05 -5.35 21.23
CA GLU A 73 26.64 -5.06 21.43
C GLU A 73 26.21 -3.76 20.73
N LEU A 74 27.14 -2.82 20.58
CA LEU A 74 26.92 -1.54 19.93
C LEU A 74 26.52 -1.69 18.45
N LEU A 75 27.19 -2.57 17.71
CA LEU A 75 26.90 -2.82 16.28
C LEU A 75 25.54 -3.49 16.09
N GLN A 76 25.18 -4.41 16.97
CA GLN A 76 23.88 -5.06 16.93
C GLN A 76 22.75 -4.06 17.22
N GLN A 77 22.91 -3.23 18.25
CA GLN A 77 21.95 -2.18 18.60
C GLN A 77 21.79 -1.15 17.47
N GLN A 78 22.88 -0.72 16.84
CA GLN A 78 22.78 0.16 15.68
C GLN A 78 21.98 -0.46 14.53
N SER A 79 22.20 -1.74 14.25
CA SER A 79 21.45 -2.47 13.23
C SER A 79 19.96 -2.58 13.55
N GLU A 80 19.61 -2.75 14.82
CA GLU A 80 18.22 -2.76 15.28
C GLU A 80 17.56 -1.37 15.19
N MET A 81 18.29 -0.31 15.57
CA MET A 81 17.82 1.08 15.39
C MET A 81 17.60 1.44 13.92
N GLU A 82 18.52 1.06 13.02
CA GLU A 82 18.36 1.28 11.57
C GLU A 82 17.09 0.57 11.04
N LYS A 83 16.79 -0.63 11.55
CA LYS A 83 15.59 -1.35 11.18
C LYS A 83 14.33 -0.62 11.63
N GLU A 84 14.26 -0.18 12.90
CA GLU A 84 13.08 0.52 13.41
C GLU A 84 12.87 1.87 12.71
N LEU A 85 13.97 2.58 12.35
CA LEU A 85 13.91 3.79 11.53
C LEU A 85 13.34 3.49 10.14
N PHE A 86 13.81 2.42 9.49
CA PHE A 86 13.29 2.01 8.19
C PHE A 86 11.79 1.67 8.26
N ASP A 87 11.35 0.96 9.30
CA ASP A 87 9.93 0.65 9.51
C ASP A 87 9.10 1.94 9.66
N ILE A 88 9.62 2.96 10.39
CA ILE A 88 8.96 4.28 10.49
C ILE A 88 8.83 4.94 9.13
N GLU A 89 9.90 4.97 8.33
CA GLU A 89 9.88 5.56 6.98
C GLU A 89 8.84 4.88 6.09
N GLN A 90 8.73 3.54 6.16
CA GLN A 90 7.71 2.80 5.41
C GLN A 90 6.29 3.19 5.83
N TYR A 91 6.03 3.33 7.14
CA TYR A 91 4.71 3.74 7.63
C TYR A 91 4.37 5.18 7.22
N VAL A 92 5.33 6.11 7.28
CA VAL A 92 5.15 7.49 6.81
C VAL A 92 4.83 7.53 5.32
N ASN A 93 5.59 6.81 4.51
CA ASN A 93 5.36 6.73 3.07
C ASN A 93 3.98 6.15 2.75
N MET A 94 3.60 5.08 3.43
CA MET A 94 2.27 4.47 3.27
C MET A 94 1.14 5.46 3.60
N ALA A 95 1.29 6.25 4.66
CA ALA A 95 0.32 7.26 5.05
C ALA A 95 0.19 8.38 4.01
N LEU A 96 1.32 8.86 3.49
CA LEU A 96 1.34 9.88 2.44
C LEU A 96 0.68 9.37 1.15
N GLN A 97 0.93 8.11 0.78
CA GLN A 97 0.31 7.52 -0.39
C GLN A 97 -1.20 7.34 -0.20
N TYR A 98 -1.64 6.87 0.97
CA TYR A 98 -3.07 6.77 1.28
C TYR A 98 -3.78 8.13 1.18
N GLN A 99 -3.18 9.18 1.72
CA GLN A 99 -3.71 10.54 1.62
C GLN A 99 -3.84 10.97 0.15
N ARG A 100 -2.80 10.73 -0.65
CA ARG A 100 -2.80 11.08 -2.09
C ARG A 100 -3.87 10.34 -2.86
N VAL A 101 -4.04 9.03 -2.64
CA VAL A 101 -5.09 8.22 -3.32
C VAL A 101 -6.48 8.77 -3.04
N ASN A 102 -6.74 9.27 -1.84
CA ASN A 102 -8.06 9.73 -1.42
C ASN A 102 -8.31 11.23 -1.66
N THR A 103 -7.34 11.98 -2.18
CA THR A 103 -7.50 13.41 -2.48
C THR A 103 -8.00 13.57 -3.92
N PRO A 104 -9.18 14.22 -4.13
CA PRO A 104 -9.65 14.57 -5.48
C PRO A 104 -8.67 15.53 -6.16
N GLY A 105 -8.41 15.32 -7.44
CA GLY A 105 -7.54 16.23 -8.22
C GLY A 105 -6.05 15.95 -8.12
N ASN A 106 -5.65 14.77 -7.68
CA ASN A 106 -4.25 14.35 -7.78
C ASN A 106 -3.83 14.25 -9.25
N ASP A 107 -2.90 15.11 -9.62
CA ASP A 107 -2.28 15.09 -10.93
C ASP A 107 -1.37 13.86 -11.03
N TYR A 108 -1.83 12.83 -11.73
CA TYR A 108 -0.96 11.73 -12.16
C TYR A 108 0.02 12.27 -13.18
N VAL A 109 1.30 12.12 -12.92
CA VAL A 109 2.35 12.48 -13.86
C VAL A 109 2.73 11.25 -14.65
N LEU A 110 2.04 11.04 -15.79
CA LEU A 110 2.37 9.93 -16.68
C LEU A 110 3.62 10.27 -17.49
N GLU A 111 4.65 9.46 -17.34
CA GLU A 111 5.89 9.56 -18.07
C GLU A 111 6.32 8.20 -18.63
N LYS A 112 7.09 8.23 -19.70
CA LYS A 112 7.62 7.01 -20.31
C LYS A 112 8.93 6.65 -19.63
N LEU A 113 8.95 5.49 -18.97
CA LEU A 113 10.03 5.08 -18.08
C LEU A 113 10.50 3.66 -18.41
N HIS A 114 11.78 3.40 -18.12
CA HIS A 114 12.29 2.04 -18.07
C HIS A 114 11.85 1.34 -16.78
N LEU A 115 11.13 0.24 -16.91
CA LEU A 115 10.69 -0.55 -15.74
C LEU A 115 11.88 -1.05 -14.92
N ASP A 116 13.00 -1.36 -15.58
CA ASP A 116 14.25 -1.79 -14.93
C ASP A 116 14.78 -0.77 -13.91
N GLU A 117 14.73 0.52 -14.25
CA GLU A 117 15.19 1.59 -13.36
C GLU A 117 14.37 1.63 -12.06
N LEU A 118 13.03 1.53 -12.17
CA LEU A 118 12.13 1.50 -11.02
C LEU A 118 12.38 0.28 -10.13
N VAL A 119 12.50 -0.90 -10.75
CA VAL A 119 12.78 -2.15 -10.01
C VAL A 119 14.12 -2.07 -9.30
N ARG A 120 15.19 -1.61 -9.97
CA ARG A 120 16.53 -1.49 -9.36
C ARG A 120 16.57 -0.45 -8.23
N GLU A 121 15.83 0.63 -8.37
CA GLU A 121 15.71 1.63 -7.30
C GLU A 121 15.10 1.02 -6.04
N VAL A 122 13.96 0.33 -6.18
CA VAL A 122 13.31 -0.36 -5.09
C VAL A 122 14.20 -1.44 -4.49
N VAL A 123 14.83 -2.27 -5.31
CA VAL A 123 15.75 -3.33 -4.84
C VAL A 123 16.91 -2.73 -4.02
N ARG A 124 17.51 -1.64 -4.46
CA ARG A 124 18.60 -0.97 -3.72
C ARG A 124 18.15 -0.52 -2.32
N LYS A 125 16.93 -0.01 -2.20
CA LYS A 125 16.34 0.42 -0.92
C LYS A 125 16.25 -0.74 0.08
N TYR A 126 15.92 -1.95 -0.39
CA TYR A 126 15.76 -3.15 0.45
C TYR A 126 17.02 -4.02 0.57
N ALA A 127 18.11 -3.69 -0.15
CA ALA A 127 19.31 -4.53 -0.22
C ALA A 127 19.90 -4.88 1.15
N LYS A 128 20.02 -3.89 2.05
CA LYS A 128 20.54 -4.13 3.42
C LYS A 128 19.70 -5.14 4.19
N ILE A 129 18.37 -5.08 4.06
CA ILE A 129 17.43 -5.98 4.75
C ILE A 129 17.54 -7.38 4.20
N MET A 130 17.61 -7.54 2.86
CA MET A 130 17.78 -8.83 2.21
C MET A 130 19.10 -9.50 2.61
N VAL A 131 20.21 -8.75 2.62
CA VAL A 131 21.50 -9.27 3.08
C VAL A 131 21.44 -9.74 4.53
N ARG A 132 20.86 -8.94 5.43
CA ARG A 132 20.72 -9.29 6.85
C ARG A 132 19.86 -10.55 7.06
N ARG A 133 18.79 -10.72 6.27
CA ARG A 133 17.91 -11.88 6.30
C ARG A 133 18.42 -13.06 5.47
N ARG A 134 19.61 -12.92 4.85
CA ARG A 134 20.21 -13.93 3.97
C ARG A 134 19.28 -14.37 2.83
N ILE A 135 18.51 -13.43 2.29
CA ILE A 135 17.60 -13.67 1.17
C ILE A 135 18.32 -13.27 -0.12
N PRO A 136 18.70 -14.24 -0.98
CA PRO A 136 19.29 -13.94 -2.29
C PRO A 136 18.23 -13.32 -3.20
N LEU A 137 18.63 -12.35 -4.01
CA LEU A 137 17.79 -11.78 -5.07
C LEU A 137 18.25 -12.29 -6.44
N GLN A 138 17.31 -12.75 -7.25
CA GLN A 138 17.51 -13.12 -8.65
C GLN A 138 16.72 -12.16 -9.54
N TYR A 139 17.44 -11.28 -10.24
CA TYR A 139 16.87 -10.34 -11.19
C TYR A 139 17.83 -10.09 -12.32
N ALA A 140 17.44 -10.48 -13.54
CA ALA A 140 18.25 -10.33 -14.75
C ALA A 140 18.15 -8.95 -15.41
N GLY A 141 17.17 -8.14 -14.99
CA GLY A 141 16.80 -6.89 -15.65
C GLY A 141 15.68 -7.05 -16.66
N THR A 142 15.21 -5.92 -17.22
CA THR A 142 14.17 -5.89 -18.27
C THR A 142 14.37 -4.68 -19.17
N ASP A 143 13.98 -4.80 -20.44
CA ASP A 143 13.98 -3.72 -21.43
C ASP A 143 12.59 -3.09 -21.63
N ILE A 144 11.61 -3.48 -20.84
CA ILE A 144 10.23 -2.98 -20.94
C ILE A 144 10.16 -1.49 -20.63
N MET A 145 9.50 -0.77 -21.55
CA MET A 145 9.10 0.62 -21.35
C MET A 145 7.65 0.69 -20.91
N VAL A 146 7.38 1.40 -19.85
CA VAL A 146 6.02 1.63 -19.34
C VAL A 146 5.68 3.11 -19.38
N THR A 147 4.42 3.45 -19.65
CA THR A 147 3.91 4.82 -19.49
C THR A 147 3.06 4.86 -18.24
N THR A 148 3.59 5.46 -17.18
CA THR A 148 2.98 5.42 -15.85
C THR A 148 3.52 6.54 -14.96
N ASP A 149 2.96 6.68 -13.77
CA ASP A 149 3.53 7.51 -12.71
C ASP A 149 4.56 6.69 -11.90
N ALA A 150 5.84 7.13 -11.96
CA ALA A 150 6.95 6.46 -11.31
C ALA A 150 6.73 6.22 -9.82
N LYS A 151 6.16 7.21 -9.11
CA LYS A 151 5.96 7.14 -7.65
C LYS A 151 4.95 6.07 -7.26
N TRP A 152 3.88 5.95 -8.07
CA TRP A 152 2.82 4.99 -7.81
C TRP A 152 3.27 3.55 -8.07
N VAL A 153 3.95 3.32 -9.20
CA VAL A 153 4.45 1.98 -9.53
C VAL A 153 5.58 1.58 -8.59
N SER A 154 6.53 2.48 -8.28
CA SER A 154 7.56 2.19 -7.28
C SER A 154 6.96 1.82 -5.92
N PHE A 155 5.93 2.53 -5.47
CA PHE A 155 5.23 2.19 -4.23
C PHE A 155 4.62 0.78 -4.29
N ALA A 156 3.94 0.41 -5.38
CA ALA A 156 3.36 -0.92 -5.52
C ALA A 156 4.44 -2.02 -5.51
N ILE A 157 5.55 -1.82 -6.23
CA ILE A 157 6.69 -2.74 -6.22
C ILE A 157 7.29 -2.85 -4.81
N GLU A 158 7.45 -1.72 -4.10
CA GLU A 158 7.95 -1.70 -2.71
C GLU A 158 7.07 -2.53 -1.77
N GLN A 159 5.75 -2.40 -1.85
CA GLN A 159 4.83 -3.15 -1.00
C GLN A 159 4.88 -4.65 -1.27
N ILE A 160 4.94 -5.06 -2.54
CA ILE A 160 5.05 -6.47 -2.93
C ILE A 160 6.40 -7.05 -2.50
N LEU A 161 7.50 -6.33 -2.78
CA LEU A 161 8.85 -6.77 -2.40
C LEU A 161 9.02 -6.83 -0.87
N SER A 162 8.48 -5.86 -0.14
CA SER A 162 8.46 -5.85 1.33
C SER A 162 7.75 -7.08 1.90
N ASN A 163 6.60 -7.44 1.33
CA ASN A 163 5.87 -8.64 1.71
C ASN A 163 6.67 -9.91 1.35
N ALA A 164 7.24 -9.99 0.16
CA ALA A 164 8.09 -11.10 -0.25
C ALA A 164 9.27 -11.30 0.72
N ILE A 165 9.96 -10.22 1.11
CA ILE A 165 11.05 -10.27 2.08
C ILE A 165 10.54 -10.69 3.46
N LYS A 166 9.39 -10.15 3.90
CA LYS A 166 8.83 -10.39 5.22
C LYS A 166 8.45 -11.84 5.44
N TYR A 167 7.84 -12.47 4.44
CA TYR A 167 7.27 -13.81 4.55
C TYR A 167 8.15 -14.92 3.98
N SER A 168 9.27 -14.59 3.29
CA SER A 168 10.26 -15.57 2.81
C SER A 168 10.96 -16.28 3.92
N HIS A 169 11.32 -17.54 3.67
CA HIS A 169 12.24 -18.29 4.51
C HIS A 169 13.68 -17.81 4.31
N GLU A 170 14.48 -17.86 5.39
CA GLU A 170 15.91 -17.51 5.33
C GLU A 170 16.65 -18.42 4.33
N GLY A 171 17.52 -17.82 3.51
CA GLY A 171 18.30 -18.54 2.50
C GLY A 171 17.55 -18.86 1.21
N GLN A 172 16.23 -18.65 1.15
CA GLN A 172 15.46 -18.86 -0.07
C GLN A 172 15.47 -17.60 -0.94
N PRO A 173 15.61 -17.74 -2.27
CA PRO A 173 15.69 -16.59 -3.17
C PRO A 173 14.33 -15.89 -3.34
N ILE A 174 14.39 -14.60 -3.61
CA ILE A 174 13.29 -13.85 -4.24
C ILE A 174 13.65 -13.67 -5.71
N ASN A 175 12.75 -14.07 -6.60
CA ASN A 175 12.90 -13.93 -8.03
C ASN A 175 12.05 -12.79 -8.54
N ILE A 176 12.67 -11.88 -9.31
CA ILE A 176 11.95 -10.83 -10.05
C ILE A 176 12.18 -11.11 -11.53
N GLU A 177 11.10 -11.25 -12.27
CA GLU A 177 11.14 -11.53 -13.71
C GLU A 177 10.04 -10.79 -14.44
N THR A 178 10.25 -10.49 -15.71
CA THR A 178 9.21 -10.03 -16.61
C THR A 178 8.73 -11.19 -17.46
N VAL A 179 7.42 -11.33 -17.55
CA VAL A 179 6.77 -12.36 -18.36
C VAL A 179 6.01 -11.66 -19.47
N HIS A 180 6.32 -12.03 -20.71
CA HIS A 180 5.66 -11.50 -21.91
C HIS A 180 4.54 -12.44 -22.32
N GLU A 181 3.33 -11.91 -22.41
CA GLU A 181 2.17 -12.58 -22.99
C GLU A 181 1.66 -11.77 -24.20
N PRO A 182 0.84 -12.33 -25.08
CA PRO A 182 0.43 -11.65 -26.32
C PRO A 182 -0.19 -10.27 -26.13
N ASP A 183 -0.92 -10.07 -25.04
CA ASP A 183 -1.67 -8.84 -24.76
C ASP A 183 -1.10 -8.03 -23.59
N TRP A 184 -0.22 -8.62 -22.75
CA TRP A 184 0.23 -8.02 -21.49
C TRP A 184 1.65 -8.42 -21.14
N ASP A 185 2.37 -7.47 -20.56
CA ASP A 185 3.63 -7.72 -19.87
C ASP A 185 3.40 -7.74 -18.36
N TYR A 186 3.97 -8.72 -17.67
CA TYR A 186 3.86 -8.87 -16.23
C TYR A 186 5.21 -8.68 -15.55
N LEU A 187 5.26 -7.86 -14.51
CA LEU A 187 6.34 -7.92 -13.52
C LEU A 187 5.95 -8.92 -12.44
N LYS A 188 6.64 -10.04 -12.40
CA LYS A 188 6.39 -11.12 -11.45
C LYS A 188 7.45 -11.13 -10.36
N ILE A 189 7.02 -11.05 -9.11
CA ILE A 189 7.86 -11.20 -7.92
C ILE A 189 7.45 -12.48 -7.23
N THR A 190 8.37 -13.43 -7.13
CA THR A 190 8.12 -14.75 -6.53
C THR A 190 8.97 -14.91 -5.27
N ASP A 191 8.33 -15.19 -4.16
CA ASP A 191 8.97 -15.60 -2.91
C ASP A 191 8.81 -17.11 -2.66
N HIS A 192 9.62 -17.62 -1.73
CA HIS A 192 9.58 -19.02 -1.29
C HIS A 192 9.35 -19.03 0.23
N GLY A 193 8.25 -18.40 0.63
CA GLY A 193 7.86 -18.24 2.01
C GLY A 193 6.69 -19.13 2.43
N ILE A 194 6.01 -18.67 3.47
CA ILE A 194 4.89 -19.40 4.09
C ILE A 194 3.63 -19.47 3.22
N GLY A 195 3.59 -18.73 2.12
CA GLY A 195 2.44 -18.66 1.21
C GLY A 195 1.21 -17.98 1.81
N ILE A 196 0.13 -17.96 1.03
CA ILE A 196 -1.18 -17.42 1.42
C ILE A 196 -2.20 -18.56 1.36
N ARG A 197 -3.03 -18.70 2.39
CA ARG A 197 -4.09 -19.72 2.41
C ARG A 197 -5.11 -19.44 1.31
N ALA A 198 -5.67 -20.49 0.72
CA ALA A 198 -6.64 -20.37 -0.36
C ALA A 198 -7.86 -19.50 0.02
N GLU A 199 -8.30 -19.60 1.27
CA GLU A 199 -9.40 -18.79 1.86
C GLU A 199 -9.07 -17.30 1.97
N ASP A 200 -7.78 -16.95 2.11
CA ASP A 200 -7.32 -15.57 2.25
C ASP A 200 -7.08 -14.89 0.88
N LEU A 201 -6.84 -15.67 -0.20
CA LEU A 201 -6.44 -15.14 -1.52
C LEU A 201 -7.42 -14.12 -2.09
N THR A 202 -8.70 -14.29 -1.87
CA THR A 202 -9.74 -13.35 -2.35
C THR A 202 -9.79 -12.07 -1.55
N ARG A 203 -9.27 -12.09 -0.31
CA ARG A 203 -9.40 -11.04 0.68
C ARG A 203 -8.11 -10.25 0.95
N VAL A 204 -6.95 -10.72 0.49
CA VAL A 204 -5.65 -10.06 0.75
C VAL A 204 -5.57 -8.60 0.26
N PHE A 205 -6.47 -8.20 -0.63
CA PHE A 205 -6.59 -6.82 -1.12
C PHE A 205 -7.67 -6.00 -0.41
N GLU A 206 -8.39 -6.57 0.57
CA GLU A 206 -9.34 -5.82 1.39
C GLU A 206 -8.59 -4.89 2.36
N ASN A 207 -9.17 -3.73 2.64
CA ASN A 207 -8.58 -2.75 3.54
C ASN A 207 -8.47 -3.30 4.97
N GLY A 208 -7.27 -3.27 5.54
CA GLY A 208 -7.00 -3.73 6.90
C GLY A 208 -7.01 -5.25 7.09
N TYR A 209 -7.12 -6.03 6.00
CA TYR A 209 -7.10 -7.49 6.10
C TYR A 209 -5.67 -8.02 6.24
N THR A 210 -5.40 -8.75 7.32
CA THR A 210 -4.07 -9.28 7.62
C THR A 210 -3.95 -10.79 7.43
N GLY A 211 -5.06 -11.49 7.18
CA GLY A 211 -5.10 -12.96 7.05
C GLY A 211 -4.61 -13.70 8.30
N TYR A 212 -4.57 -15.03 8.22
CA TYR A 212 -4.08 -15.87 9.31
C TYR A 212 -2.61 -15.57 9.68
N ASN A 213 -1.78 -15.35 8.67
CA ASN A 213 -0.35 -15.09 8.85
C ASN A 213 -0.07 -13.72 9.49
N GLY A 214 -0.94 -12.72 9.24
CA GLY A 214 -0.80 -11.37 9.81
C GLY A 214 -1.23 -11.28 11.28
N HIS A 215 -2.08 -12.18 11.76
CA HIS A 215 -2.43 -12.25 13.19
C HIS A 215 -1.26 -12.69 14.06
N SER A 216 -0.36 -13.49 13.54
CA SER A 216 0.86 -13.90 14.24
C SER A 216 1.93 -12.79 14.26
N ASP A 217 1.90 -11.88 13.30
CA ASP A 217 2.80 -10.73 13.19
C ASP A 217 2.06 -9.42 13.52
N LYS A 218 2.19 -8.98 14.77
CA LYS A 218 1.60 -7.73 15.30
C LYS A 218 1.95 -6.46 14.50
N LYS A 219 2.92 -6.53 13.57
CA LYS A 219 3.37 -5.42 12.72
C LYS A 219 2.65 -5.36 11.36
N SER A 220 1.73 -6.29 11.05
CA SER A 220 0.98 -6.28 9.77
C SER A 220 -0.20 -5.33 9.83
N THR A 221 -0.26 -4.36 8.91
CA THR A 221 -1.36 -3.37 8.83
C THR A 221 -2.53 -3.82 7.96
N GLY A 222 -2.31 -4.76 7.04
CA GLY A 222 -3.28 -5.16 6.01
C GLY A 222 -3.58 -4.07 4.97
N ILE A 223 -2.82 -2.99 4.95
CA ILE A 223 -3.08 -1.82 4.08
C ILE A 223 -2.24 -1.85 2.81
N GLY A 224 -1.02 -2.38 2.88
CA GLY A 224 -0.04 -2.30 1.79
C GLY A 224 -0.57 -2.86 0.46
N LEU A 225 -1.07 -4.09 0.44
CA LEU A 225 -1.64 -4.72 -0.77
C LEU A 225 -2.92 -4.01 -1.24
N HIS A 226 -3.77 -3.57 -0.29
CA HIS A 226 -4.96 -2.78 -0.62
C HIS A 226 -4.58 -1.51 -1.37
N LEU A 227 -3.64 -0.73 -0.85
CA LEU A 227 -3.16 0.50 -1.49
C LEU A 227 -2.50 0.20 -2.84
N SER A 228 -1.69 -0.85 -2.94
CA SER A 228 -1.07 -1.25 -4.20
C SER A 228 -2.11 -1.50 -5.29
N LYS A 229 -3.20 -2.21 -4.96
CA LYS A 229 -4.32 -2.43 -5.88
C LYS A 229 -5.01 -1.12 -6.27
N LEU A 230 -5.29 -0.24 -5.31
CA LEU A 230 -5.93 1.06 -5.59
C LEU A 230 -5.08 1.93 -6.52
N VAL A 231 -3.79 1.96 -6.29
CA VAL A 231 -2.82 2.73 -7.05
C VAL A 231 -2.71 2.21 -8.47
N LEU A 232 -2.50 0.90 -8.64
CA LEU A 232 -2.34 0.28 -9.97
C LEU A 232 -3.63 0.31 -10.82
N ASN A 233 -4.80 0.34 -10.20
CA ASN A 233 -6.06 0.46 -10.95
C ASN A 233 -6.32 1.90 -11.45
N ARG A 234 -5.54 2.88 -11.00
CA ARG A 234 -5.67 4.29 -11.39
C ARG A 234 -4.55 4.77 -12.31
N SER A 235 -3.45 4.04 -12.37
CA SER A 235 -2.31 4.27 -13.28
C SER A 235 -2.48 3.46 -14.56
#